data_70c192a86d7db268ce9905fbc2d0ecc2
#
_entry.id   70c192a86d7db268ce9905fbc2d0ecc2
#
_cell.length_a   1.000
_cell.length_b   1.000
_cell.length_c   1.000
_cell.angle_alpha   90.00
_cell.angle_beta   90.00
_cell.angle_gamma   90.00
#
_symmetry.space_group_name_H-M   'P 1'
#
loop_
_entity.id
_entity.type
_entity.pdbx_description
1 polymer ?
#
loop_
_entity_poly.entity_id
_entity_poly.type
_entity_poly.pdbx_seq_one_letter_code
_entity_poly.pdbx_strand_id
1 'polypeptide(L)'
;HIHISFFEKEPQFMKNNKTLSYHSGKIAKDVLITSKINFEKALTNKTAEIVKLRKDLKEEFNGSTNIFEITRTLKRKFLKLYSQIPKTGRVSYDSENMEFLKNEVDKLTESIIYSNEEMKMKYIDYKTQISNLKIWQNKNYKHIPDKYDPEIYHKDLLRRLGNKTIQTA
;
A
#
# COMPACT_ATOMS: atom_id res chain seq x y z
N HIS A 1 -22.21 5.04 -24.31
CA HIS A 1 -22.20 6.07 -23.28
C HIS A 1 -23.10 5.61 -22.13
N ILE A 2 -22.62 5.63 -20.90
CA ILE A 2 -23.43 5.36 -19.70
C ILE A 2 -23.67 6.71 -19.03
N HIS A 3 -24.93 7.09 -18.86
CA HIS A 3 -25.31 8.27 -18.11
C HIS A 3 -25.72 7.82 -16.71
N ILE A 4 -25.04 8.34 -15.69
CA ILE A 4 -25.37 8.08 -14.30
C ILE A 4 -25.88 9.38 -13.70
N SER A 5 -27.12 9.36 -13.20
CA SER A 5 -27.72 10.47 -12.48
C SER A 5 -27.71 10.17 -10.98
N PHE A 6 -27.22 11.11 -10.20
CA PHE A 6 -27.22 11.04 -8.74
C PHE A 6 -28.27 11.99 -8.20
N PHE A 7 -29.14 11.49 -7.33
CA PHE A 7 -30.13 12.29 -6.62
C PHE A 7 -29.92 12.14 -5.14
N GLU A 8 -29.80 13.22 -4.45
CA GLU A 8 -29.91 13.25 -3.01
C GLU A 8 -31.39 13.39 -2.65
N LYS A 9 -31.95 12.37 -2.02
CA LYS A 9 -33.39 12.31 -1.73
C LYS A 9 -33.83 13.41 -0.76
N GLU A 10 -32.93 13.79 0.15
CA GLU A 10 -33.13 14.87 1.12
C GLU A 10 -31.79 15.56 1.38
N PRO A 11 -31.38 16.51 0.52
CA PRO A 11 -30.13 17.21 0.70
C PRO A 11 -30.20 18.09 1.95
N GLN A 12 -29.66 17.60 3.05
CA GLN A 12 -29.55 18.35 4.29
C GLN A 12 -28.09 18.73 4.54
N PHE A 13 -27.83 20.02 4.52
CA PHE A 13 -26.56 20.58 4.91
C PHE A 13 -26.73 21.40 6.18
N MET A 14 -26.09 21.02 7.27
CA MET A 14 -26.09 21.81 8.50
C MET A 14 -24.86 22.70 8.54
N LYS A 15 -25.10 24.02 8.50
CA LYS A 15 -24.07 25.02 8.79
C LYS A 15 -24.61 25.93 9.90
N ASN A 16 -23.88 26.00 11.01
CA ASN A 16 -24.27 26.81 12.18
C ASN A 16 -25.69 26.51 12.70
N ASN A 17 -26.02 25.23 12.88
CA ASN A 17 -27.34 24.76 13.33
C ASN A 17 -28.54 25.19 12.46
N LYS A 18 -28.32 25.61 11.22
CA LYS A 18 -29.36 25.87 10.23
C LYS A 18 -29.28 24.86 9.11
N THR A 19 -30.42 24.25 8.78
CA THR A 19 -30.55 23.38 7.60
C THR A 19 -30.56 24.27 6.35
N LEU A 20 -29.56 24.08 5.49
CA LEU A 20 -29.48 24.78 4.21
C LEU A 20 -29.83 23.79 3.10
N SER A 21 -30.78 24.14 2.25
CA SER A 21 -31.03 23.39 1.02
C SER A 21 -29.91 23.64 0.01
N TYR A 22 -29.38 22.59 -0.56
CA TYR A 22 -28.32 22.69 -1.56
C TYR A 22 -28.94 22.93 -2.94
N HIS A 23 -28.86 24.15 -3.44
CA HIS A 23 -29.47 24.51 -4.73
C HIS A 23 -28.59 24.34 -5.96
N SER A 24 -27.31 23.96 -5.82
CA SER A 24 -26.41 24.02 -6.97
C SER A 24 -26.36 22.73 -7.80
N GLY A 25 -26.82 21.60 -7.28
CA GLY A 25 -26.72 20.30 -7.96
C GLY A 25 -25.29 19.94 -8.41
N LYS A 26 -24.28 20.70 -7.99
CA LYS A 26 -22.88 20.49 -8.38
C LYS A 26 -22.22 19.51 -7.43
N ILE A 27 -21.90 18.35 -7.94
CA ILE A 27 -21.08 17.39 -7.22
C ILE A 27 -19.63 17.96 -7.15
N ALA A 28 -19.03 17.92 -5.97
CA ALA A 28 -17.65 18.35 -5.80
C ALA A 28 -16.72 17.57 -6.76
N LYS A 29 -15.78 18.27 -7.39
CA LYS A 29 -14.89 17.69 -8.40
C LYS A 29 -14.15 16.45 -7.87
N ASP A 30 -13.75 16.49 -6.60
CA ASP A 30 -13.05 15.37 -5.96
C ASP A 30 -13.94 14.14 -5.78
N VAL A 31 -15.24 14.33 -5.52
CA VAL A 31 -16.23 13.25 -5.44
C VAL A 31 -16.42 12.60 -6.81
N LEU A 32 -16.51 13.39 -7.87
CA LEU A 32 -16.61 12.87 -9.25
C LEU A 32 -15.37 12.09 -9.66
N ILE A 33 -14.18 12.62 -9.38
CA ILE A 33 -12.91 11.92 -9.66
C ILE A 33 -12.85 10.62 -8.87
N THR A 34 -13.15 10.66 -7.57
CA THR A 34 -13.18 9.48 -6.69
C THR A 34 -14.13 8.40 -7.22
N SER A 35 -15.36 8.80 -7.57
CA SER A 35 -16.38 7.87 -8.09
C SER A 35 -15.93 7.25 -9.42
N LYS A 36 -15.35 8.06 -10.31
CA LYS A 36 -14.81 7.58 -11.59
C LYS A 36 -13.69 6.57 -11.39
N ILE A 37 -12.70 6.87 -10.53
CA ILE A 37 -11.59 5.95 -10.22
C ILE A 37 -12.12 4.64 -9.64
N ASN A 38 -13.06 4.69 -8.69
CA ASN A 38 -13.62 3.50 -8.07
C ASN A 38 -14.41 2.65 -9.06
N PHE A 39 -15.19 3.28 -9.94
CA PHE A 39 -15.94 2.60 -10.99
C PHE A 39 -15.00 1.91 -11.99
N GLU A 40 -13.98 2.62 -12.47
CA GLU A 40 -13.01 2.04 -13.39
C GLU A 40 -12.17 0.93 -12.76
N LYS A 41 -11.82 1.04 -11.47
CA LYS A 41 -11.18 -0.05 -10.71
C LYS A 41 -12.07 -1.30 -10.67
N ALA A 42 -13.36 -1.12 -10.40
CA ALA A 42 -14.31 -2.23 -10.37
C ALA A 42 -14.47 -2.89 -11.75
N LEU A 43 -14.53 -2.10 -12.83
CA LEU A 43 -14.70 -2.62 -14.19
C LEU A 43 -13.44 -3.29 -14.76
N THR A 44 -12.26 -2.79 -14.45
CA THR A 44 -11.03 -3.21 -15.12
C THR A 44 -10.23 -4.25 -14.35
N ASN A 45 -10.63 -4.59 -13.12
CA ASN A 45 -9.90 -5.50 -12.21
C ASN A 45 -8.39 -5.19 -12.07
N LYS A 46 -7.95 -3.99 -12.50
CA LYS A 46 -6.54 -3.59 -12.55
C LYS A 46 -5.82 -3.66 -11.19
N THR A 47 -6.59 -3.63 -10.11
CA THR A 47 -6.05 -3.73 -8.75
C THR A 47 -6.11 -5.14 -8.19
N ALA A 48 -6.94 -6.02 -8.77
CA ALA A 48 -7.12 -7.38 -8.26
C ALA A 48 -5.82 -8.20 -8.32
N GLU A 49 -5.07 -8.06 -9.41
CA GLU A 49 -3.78 -8.73 -9.60
C GLU A 49 -2.73 -8.23 -8.61
N ILE A 50 -2.66 -6.92 -8.40
CA ILE A 50 -1.76 -6.31 -7.39
C ILE A 50 -2.09 -6.84 -5.99
N VAL A 51 -3.37 -6.93 -5.64
CA VAL A 51 -3.82 -7.45 -4.34
C VAL A 51 -3.48 -8.93 -4.20
N LYS A 52 -3.66 -9.73 -5.26
CA LYS A 52 -3.29 -11.15 -5.28
C LYS A 52 -1.79 -11.34 -5.09
N LEU A 53 -0.96 -10.68 -5.92
CA LEU A 53 0.51 -10.75 -5.82
C LEU A 53 1.02 -10.31 -4.45
N ARG A 54 0.42 -9.28 -3.85
CA ARG A 54 0.74 -8.86 -2.48
C ARG A 54 0.46 -9.96 -1.45
N LYS A 55 -0.66 -10.67 -1.60
CA LYS A 55 -1.01 -11.77 -0.70
C LYS A 55 -0.02 -12.93 -0.84
N ASP A 56 0.25 -13.32 -2.09
CA ASP A 56 1.17 -14.41 -2.41
C ASP A 56 2.60 -14.10 -1.90
N LEU A 57 3.10 -12.88 -2.13
CA LEU A 57 4.38 -12.42 -1.60
C LEU A 57 4.45 -12.47 -0.07
N LYS A 58 3.37 -12.06 0.61
CA LYS A 58 3.31 -12.10 2.07
C LYS A 58 3.34 -13.54 2.61
N GLU A 59 2.61 -14.44 1.99
CA GLU A 59 2.54 -15.85 2.39
C GLU A 59 3.92 -16.52 2.21
N GLU A 60 4.55 -16.31 1.07
CA GLU A 60 5.87 -16.84 0.75
C GLU A 60 6.97 -16.25 1.64
N PHE A 61 6.93 -14.94 1.89
CA PHE A 61 7.85 -14.27 2.80
C PHE A 61 7.76 -14.84 4.21
N ASN A 62 6.55 -15.09 4.71
CA ASN A 62 6.35 -15.70 6.02
C ASN A 62 6.94 -17.12 6.12
N GLY A 63 6.91 -17.89 5.03
CA GLY A 63 7.57 -19.19 4.95
C GLY A 63 9.10 -19.10 4.89
N SER A 64 9.63 -18.07 4.22
CA SER A 64 11.06 -17.89 3.98
C SER A 64 11.82 -17.24 5.13
N THR A 65 11.14 -16.71 6.14
CA THR A 65 11.76 -16.07 7.33
C THR A 65 12.20 -17.08 8.39
N ASN A 66 12.27 -18.36 8.05
CA ASN A 66 12.83 -19.34 8.96
C ASN A 66 14.34 -19.09 9.12
N ILE A 67 14.75 -18.63 10.32
CA ILE A 67 16.12 -18.19 10.64
C ILE A 67 17.16 -19.28 10.34
N PHE A 68 16.79 -20.56 10.37
CA PHE A 68 17.70 -21.66 10.12
C PHE A 68 18.14 -21.81 8.66
N GLU A 69 17.35 -21.29 7.70
CA GLU A 69 17.62 -21.38 6.26
C GLU A 69 18.26 -20.10 5.69
N ILE A 70 18.37 -19.06 6.50
CA ILE A 70 18.88 -17.75 6.09
C ILE A 70 20.42 -17.81 5.94
N THR A 71 20.93 -17.22 4.86
CA THR A 71 22.38 -17.15 4.60
C THR A 71 23.14 -16.43 5.71
N ARG A 72 24.45 -16.76 5.88
CA ARG A 72 25.30 -16.12 6.90
C ARG A 72 25.30 -14.59 6.79
N THR A 73 25.22 -14.06 5.58
CA THR A 73 25.16 -12.60 5.34
C THR A 73 23.86 -11.99 5.86
N LEU A 74 22.73 -12.64 5.62
CA LEU A 74 21.43 -12.18 6.14
C LEU A 74 21.38 -12.28 7.66
N LYS A 75 21.92 -13.36 8.25
CA LYS A 75 22.04 -13.49 9.73
C LYS A 75 22.78 -12.31 10.36
N ARG A 76 23.89 -11.86 9.76
CA ARG A 76 24.63 -10.68 10.24
C ARG A 76 23.79 -9.40 10.16
N LYS A 77 23.03 -9.21 9.07
CA LYS A 77 22.13 -8.06 8.91
C LYS A 77 21.02 -8.09 9.97
N PHE A 78 20.43 -9.26 10.23
CA PHE A 78 19.43 -9.43 11.30
C PHE A 78 20.00 -9.08 12.67
N LEU A 79 21.17 -9.60 13.04
CA LEU A 79 21.82 -9.31 14.31
C LEU A 79 22.12 -7.81 14.47
N LYS A 80 22.55 -7.15 13.38
CA LYS A 80 22.76 -5.71 13.38
C LYS A 80 21.44 -4.96 13.63
N LEU A 81 20.37 -5.31 12.93
CA LEU A 81 19.05 -4.72 13.13
C LEU A 81 18.56 -4.96 14.56
N TYR A 82 18.63 -6.20 15.06
CA TYR A 82 18.23 -6.58 16.41
C TYR A 82 18.93 -5.73 17.48
N SER A 83 20.23 -5.47 17.32
CA SER A 83 20.98 -4.66 18.28
C SER A 83 20.54 -3.19 18.35
N GLN A 84 19.84 -2.70 17.32
CA GLN A 84 19.38 -1.34 17.21
C GLN A 84 17.88 -1.17 17.55
N ILE A 85 17.13 -2.27 17.61
CA ILE A 85 15.70 -2.24 17.97
C ILE A 85 15.56 -1.71 19.41
N PRO A 86 14.69 -0.71 19.64
CA PRO A 86 14.40 -0.21 20.98
C PRO A 86 13.90 -1.31 21.91
N LYS A 87 14.47 -1.40 23.11
CA LYS A 87 14.09 -2.39 24.13
C LYS A 87 12.81 -2.02 24.87
N THR A 88 12.34 -0.80 24.71
CA THR A 88 11.17 -0.25 25.39
C THR A 88 10.22 0.41 24.39
N GLY A 89 8.93 0.38 24.69
CA GLY A 89 7.89 0.95 23.83
C GLY A 89 7.37 -0.03 22.79
N ARG A 90 6.46 0.48 21.94
CA ARG A 90 5.87 -0.32 20.86
C ARG A 90 6.87 -0.50 19.73
N VAL A 91 7.19 -1.73 19.42
CA VAL A 91 8.08 -2.09 18.31
C VAL A 91 7.23 -2.56 17.13
N SER A 92 7.01 -1.66 16.17
CA SER A 92 6.34 -1.96 14.90
C SER A 92 6.87 -1.02 13.82
N TYR A 93 6.76 -1.41 12.56
CA TYR A 93 7.28 -0.67 11.42
C TYR A 93 6.85 0.81 11.39
N ASP A 94 5.59 1.10 11.77
CA ASP A 94 5.03 2.46 11.77
C ASP A 94 5.14 3.16 13.14
N SER A 95 5.80 2.56 14.13
CA SER A 95 5.96 3.22 15.42
C SER A 95 7.03 4.31 15.35
N GLU A 96 6.79 5.40 16.05
CA GLU A 96 7.62 6.59 16.06
C GLU A 96 9.08 6.29 16.46
N ASN A 97 9.24 5.39 17.43
CA ASN A 97 10.56 4.94 17.89
C ASN A 97 11.30 4.02 16.91
N MET A 98 10.67 3.60 15.81
CA MET A 98 11.28 2.81 14.73
C MET A 98 11.57 3.63 13.46
N GLU A 99 11.21 4.91 13.43
CA GLU A 99 11.34 5.75 12.23
C GLU A 99 12.77 5.75 11.66
N PHE A 100 13.77 5.85 12.56
CA PHE A 100 15.18 5.87 12.18
C PHE A 100 15.69 4.53 11.63
N LEU A 101 14.96 3.41 11.88
CA LEU A 101 15.32 2.07 11.39
C LEU A 101 14.55 1.64 10.15
N LYS A 102 13.53 2.38 9.70
CA LYS A 102 12.71 1.99 8.55
C LYS A 102 13.55 1.64 7.32
N ASN A 103 14.52 2.46 6.98
CA ASN A 103 15.39 2.22 5.83
C ASN A 103 16.22 0.93 5.96
N GLU A 104 16.70 0.61 7.16
CA GLU A 104 17.42 -0.64 7.42
C GLU A 104 16.50 -1.86 7.36
N VAL A 105 15.28 -1.72 7.89
CA VAL A 105 14.24 -2.76 7.80
C VAL A 105 13.87 -3.02 6.35
N ASP A 106 13.66 -1.99 5.54
CA ASP A 106 13.32 -2.10 4.12
C ASP A 106 14.44 -2.80 3.34
N LYS A 107 15.69 -2.38 3.53
CA LYS A 107 16.86 -3.02 2.90
C LYS A 107 17.02 -4.48 3.28
N LEU A 108 16.75 -4.82 4.54
CA LEU A 108 16.79 -6.21 5.00
C LEU A 108 15.63 -7.01 4.39
N THR A 109 14.42 -6.47 4.40
CA THR A 109 13.24 -7.06 3.78
C THR A 109 13.46 -7.34 2.30
N GLU A 110 13.96 -6.36 1.56
CA GLU A 110 14.32 -6.56 0.14
C GLU A 110 15.42 -7.59 -0.05
N SER A 111 16.43 -7.62 0.84
CA SER A 111 17.49 -8.64 0.77
C SER A 111 16.94 -10.05 0.96
N ILE A 112 15.90 -10.25 1.77
CA ILE A 112 15.20 -11.53 1.93
C ILE A 112 14.45 -11.87 0.65
N ILE A 113 13.69 -10.93 0.10
CA ILE A 113 12.96 -11.12 -1.15
C ILE A 113 13.91 -11.55 -2.28
N TYR A 114 15.04 -10.84 -2.43
CA TYR A 114 16.02 -11.12 -3.48
C TYR A 114 16.87 -12.37 -3.24
N SER A 115 16.83 -12.96 -2.04
CA SER A 115 17.51 -14.22 -1.75
C SER A 115 16.77 -15.47 -2.26
N ASN A 116 15.49 -15.33 -2.58
CA ASN A 116 14.64 -16.38 -3.16
C ASN A 116 14.22 -15.95 -4.57
N GLU A 117 14.56 -16.75 -5.59
CA GLU A 117 14.35 -16.38 -6.98
C GLU A 117 12.85 -16.29 -7.34
N GLU A 118 12.02 -17.17 -6.80
CA GLU A 118 10.57 -17.15 -7.04
C GLU A 118 9.93 -15.88 -6.44
N MET A 119 10.28 -15.56 -5.19
CA MET A 119 9.80 -14.38 -4.50
C MET A 119 10.27 -13.10 -5.19
N LYS A 120 11.53 -13.08 -5.67
CA LYS A 120 12.10 -11.98 -6.45
C LYS A 120 11.31 -11.74 -7.74
N MET A 121 10.97 -12.79 -8.48
CA MET A 121 10.18 -12.67 -9.72
C MET A 121 8.79 -12.12 -9.43
N LYS A 122 8.10 -12.62 -8.42
CA LYS A 122 6.80 -12.10 -7.97
C LYS A 122 6.87 -10.63 -7.53
N TYR A 123 7.95 -10.25 -6.86
CA TYR A 123 8.16 -8.86 -6.42
C TYR A 123 8.40 -7.91 -7.61
N ILE A 124 9.16 -8.35 -8.60
CA ILE A 124 9.37 -7.59 -9.85
C ILE A 124 8.04 -7.41 -10.58
N ASP A 125 7.26 -8.49 -10.72
CA ASP A 125 5.93 -8.41 -11.35
C ASP A 125 4.99 -7.48 -10.57
N TYR A 126 4.95 -7.61 -9.25
CA TYR A 126 4.19 -6.71 -8.39
C TYR A 126 4.54 -5.22 -8.61
N LYS A 127 5.82 -4.88 -8.65
CA LYS A 127 6.28 -3.50 -8.94
C LYS A 127 5.90 -3.06 -10.34
N THR A 128 5.96 -3.96 -11.31
CA THR A 128 5.55 -3.71 -12.69
C THR A 128 4.06 -3.39 -12.79
N GLN A 129 3.22 -4.15 -12.10
CA GLN A 129 1.77 -3.91 -12.07
C GLN A 129 1.43 -2.55 -11.43
N ILE A 130 2.13 -2.16 -10.35
CA ILE A 130 1.97 -0.84 -9.73
C ILE A 130 2.37 0.27 -10.72
N SER A 131 3.51 0.11 -11.40
CA SER A 131 3.99 1.08 -12.40
C SER A 131 3.00 1.22 -13.56
N ASN A 132 2.50 0.10 -14.09
CA ASN A 132 1.49 0.09 -15.15
C ASN A 132 0.19 0.78 -14.72
N LEU A 133 -0.25 0.55 -13.48
CA LEU A 133 -1.41 1.24 -12.92
C LEU A 133 -1.16 2.76 -12.83
N LYS A 134 0.03 3.18 -12.40
CA LYS A 134 0.41 4.59 -12.31
C LYS A 134 0.44 5.27 -13.68
N ILE A 135 1.04 4.62 -14.67
CA ILE A 135 1.08 5.11 -16.06
C ILE A 135 -0.35 5.25 -16.59
N TRP A 136 -1.19 4.25 -16.39
CA TRP A 136 -2.58 4.28 -16.82
C TRP A 136 -3.37 5.40 -16.14
N GLN A 137 -3.20 5.60 -14.83
CA GLN A 137 -3.85 6.69 -14.10
C GLN A 137 -3.40 8.05 -14.61
N ASN A 138 -2.11 8.27 -14.80
CA ASN A 138 -1.57 9.53 -15.31
C ASN A 138 -2.05 9.85 -16.73
N LYS A 139 -2.28 8.83 -17.55
CA LYS A 139 -2.85 9.00 -18.91
C LYS A 139 -4.32 9.41 -18.88
N ASN A 140 -5.09 8.95 -17.92
CA ASN A 140 -6.55 9.09 -17.89
C ASN A 140 -7.03 10.20 -16.95
N TYR A 141 -6.19 10.69 -16.03
CA TYR A 141 -6.54 11.70 -15.04
C TYR A 141 -5.51 12.81 -14.97
N LYS A 142 -5.97 14.06 -14.97
CA LYS A 142 -5.11 15.25 -14.80
C LYS A 142 -4.64 15.44 -13.35
N HIS A 143 -5.43 14.96 -12.40
CA HIS A 143 -5.15 15.06 -10.97
C HIS A 143 -5.66 13.79 -10.29
N ILE A 144 -4.80 13.18 -9.52
CA ILE A 144 -5.11 11.96 -8.75
C ILE A 144 -4.88 12.33 -7.28
N PRO A 145 -5.92 12.24 -6.43
CA PRO A 145 -5.73 12.41 -4.99
C PRO A 145 -4.73 11.38 -4.43
N ASP A 146 -3.88 11.79 -3.49
CA ASP A 146 -2.81 10.96 -2.93
C ASP A 146 -3.27 9.58 -2.44
N LYS A 147 -4.47 9.52 -1.87
CA LYS A 147 -5.09 8.26 -1.41
C LYS A 147 -5.31 7.21 -2.51
N TYR A 148 -5.17 7.58 -3.78
CA TYR A 148 -5.28 6.70 -4.95
C TYR A 148 -3.95 6.51 -5.69
N ASP A 149 -2.86 7.09 -5.19
CA ASP A 149 -1.53 6.82 -5.75
C ASP A 149 -1.22 5.32 -5.62
N PRO A 150 -0.89 4.63 -6.73
CA PRO A 150 -0.53 3.22 -6.70
C PRO A 150 0.64 2.90 -5.78
N GLU A 151 1.51 3.83 -5.48
CA GLU A 151 2.61 3.64 -4.53
C GLU A 151 2.13 3.26 -3.11
N ILE A 152 0.87 3.54 -2.77
CA ILE A 152 0.26 3.07 -1.52
C ILE A 152 0.32 1.54 -1.40
N TYR A 153 0.17 0.81 -2.50
CA TYR A 153 0.26 -0.66 -2.49
C TYR A 153 1.67 -1.12 -2.12
N HIS A 154 2.70 -0.45 -2.65
CA HIS A 154 4.09 -0.77 -2.33
C HIS A 154 4.43 -0.44 -0.88
N LYS A 155 4.03 0.73 -0.40
CA LYS A 155 4.19 1.12 1.02
C LYS A 155 3.48 0.15 1.97
N ASP A 156 2.26 -0.29 1.64
CA ASP A 156 1.53 -1.27 2.47
C ASP A 156 2.23 -2.64 2.46
N LEU A 157 2.80 -3.08 1.33
CA LEU A 157 3.59 -4.31 1.29
C LEU A 157 4.83 -4.20 2.20
N LEU A 158 5.66 -3.17 2.04
CA LEU A 158 6.85 -2.96 2.86
C LEU A 158 6.51 -2.88 4.35
N ARG A 159 5.45 -2.19 4.71
CA ARG A 159 4.95 -2.13 6.09
C ARG A 159 4.65 -3.53 6.65
N ARG A 160 3.97 -4.37 5.87
CA ARG A 160 3.59 -5.74 6.32
C ARG A 160 4.79 -6.64 6.43
N LEU A 161 5.66 -6.65 5.42
CA LEU A 161 6.86 -7.45 5.41
C LEU A 161 7.89 -6.94 6.42
N GLY A 162 8.03 -5.61 6.56
CA GLY A 162 8.88 -4.97 7.55
C GLY A 162 8.48 -5.32 8.98
N ASN A 163 7.18 -5.35 9.30
CA ASN A 163 6.73 -5.85 10.59
C ASN A 163 7.16 -7.31 10.84
N LYS A 164 7.07 -8.17 9.81
CA LYS A 164 7.53 -9.55 9.94
C LYS A 164 9.04 -9.64 10.10
N THR A 165 9.81 -8.84 9.37
CA THR A 165 11.27 -8.74 9.50
C THR A 165 11.67 -8.33 10.92
N ILE A 166 10.99 -7.33 11.51
CA ILE A 166 11.21 -6.89 12.90
C ILE A 166 10.90 -8.00 13.90
N GLN A 167 9.80 -8.74 13.70
CA GLN A 167 9.42 -9.86 14.58
C GLN A 167 10.38 -11.04 14.51
N THR A 168 11.10 -11.16 13.40
CA THR A 168 12.07 -12.25 13.17
C THR A 168 13.47 -11.88 13.69
N ALA A 169 13.76 -10.58 13.77
CA ALA A 169 15.03 -10.07 14.32
C ALA A 169 15.09 -10.23 15.84
#